data_894e4d6d64da4c3c0fe06594389441c7
#
_entry.id   894e4d6d64da4c3c0fe06594389441c7
#
_cell.length_a   1.000
_cell.length_b   1.000
_cell.length_c   1.000
_cell.angle_alpha   90.00
_cell.angle_beta   90.00
_cell.angle_gamma   90.00
#
_symmetry.space_group_name_H-M   'P 1'
#
loop_
_entity.id
_entity.type
_entity.pdbx_description
1 polymer ?
#
loop_
_entity_poly.entity_id
_entity_poly.type
_entity_poly.pdbx_seq_one_letter_code
_entity_poly.pdbx_strand_id
1 'polypeptide(L)'
;AFREFYGLGKFLKFDLFRSMHGGVARHLKTRHMRDIFDYFIKYVGSSALHSPAFMNCMATIQFRYDLWYVDGGLYGIALGLQRLMNELGITVHLNSEVSEVRKQNSRITGIVANGEFHPADIVVSNMEVIPAYEKLLLEDEAFMRTLDRYEPSCSGLVLELGLDRKYPQLAHHNFFFSANQKTHFKTVFRKRQLPPDPTIYLVAASRTDPTVAPEGCDCLKILPHIP
;
A
#
# COMPACT_ATOMS: atom_id res chain seq x y z
N ALA A 1 -22.43 25.02 -17.52
CA ALA A 1 -21.00 24.99 -17.95
C ALA A 1 -20.12 26.02 -17.22
N PHE A 2 -20.62 27.20 -16.79
CA PHE A 2 -19.80 28.24 -16.12
C PHE A 2 -19.56 28.01 -14.62
N ARG A 3 -20.25 27.10 -13.98
CA ARG A 3 -20.09 26.78 -12.53
C ARG A 3 -18.85 25.94 -12.21
N GLU A 4 -18.26 25.30 -13.20
CA GLU A 4 -17.07 24.45 -13.02
C GLU A 4 -15.75 25.23 -13.03
N PHE A 5 -15.73 26.45 -13.57
CA PHE A 5 -14.54 27.33 -13.60
C PHE A 5 -14.16 27.93 -12.23
N TYR A 6 -15.02 27.86 -11.22
CA TYR A 6 -14.66 28.24 -9.84
C TYR A 6 -13.55 27.37 -9.23
N GLY A 7 -13.25 26.23 -9.86
CA GLY A 7 -12.15 25.35 -9.50
C GLY A 7 -10.76 25.89 -9.87
N LEU A 8 -10.63 26.66 -10.95
CA LEU A 8 -9.31 27.04 -11.49
C LEU A 8 -8.52 27.95 -10.54
N GLY A 9 -9.21 28.92 -9.89
CA GLY A 9 -8.58 29.78 -8.88
C GLY A 9 -8.19 29.03 -7.58
N LYS A 10 -8.90 27.93 -7.27
CA LYS A 10 -8.53 27.04 -6.17
C LYS A 10 -7.40 26.10 -6.58
N PHE A 11 -7.31 25.72 -7.86
CA PHE A 11 -6.25 24.88 -8.39
C PHE A 11 -4.86 25.53 -8.25
N LEU A 12 -4.77 26.84 -8.38
CA LEU A 12 -3.54 27.62 -8.16
C LEU A 12 -3.11 27.64 -6.68
N LYS A 13 -4.02 27.28 -5.76
CA LYS A 13 -3.70 27.12 -4.33
C LYS A 13 -3.13 25.74 -3.98
N PHE A 14 -3.31 24.74 -4.87
CA PHE A 14 -2.57 23.50 -4.79
C PHE A 14 -1.13 23.79 -5.20
N ASP A 15 -0.19 23.54 -4.30
CA ASP A 15 1.24 23.82 -4.45
C ASP A 15 1.87 22.84 -5.47
N LEU A 16 1.39 22.87 -6.72
CA LEU A 16 1.64 21.88 -7.77
C LEU A 16 3.11 21.81 -8.22
N PHE A 17 3.84 22.92 -8.05
CA PHE A 17 5.22 23.04 -8.51
C PHE A 17 6.26 22.72 -7.43
N ARG A 18 5.83 22.33 -6.24
CA ARG A 18 6.71 21.92 -5.16
C ARG A 18 6.64 20.42 -4.92
N SER A 19 7.73 19.88 -4.34
CA SER A 19 7.69 18.55 -3.75
C SER A 19 6.85 18.55 -2.48
N MET A 20 6.38 17.38 -2.08
CA MET A 20 5.66 17.20 -0.81
C MET A 20 6.49 17.72 0.37
N HIS A 21 7.79 17.36 0.43
CA HIS A 21 8.72 17.89 1.42
C HIS A 21 8.82 19.43 1.39
N GLY A 22 8.89 20.03 0.20
CA GLY A 22 8.92 21.48 0.04
C GLY A 22 7.65 22.17 0.57
N GLY A 23 6.48 21.56 0.35
CA GLY A 23 5.21 22.01 0.92
C GLY A 23 5.19 21.93 2.44
N VAL A 24 5.59 20.79 3.01
CA VAL A 24 5.72 20.59 4.46
C VAL A 24 6.71 21.58 5.10
N ALA A 25 7.89 21.76 4.50
CA ALA A 25 8.95 22.62 5.02
C ALA A 25 8.56 24.11 5.07
N ARG A 26 7.59 24.53 4.25
CA ARG A 26 7.06 25.90 4.27
C ARG A 26 6.30 26.21 5.55
N HIS A 27 5.59 25.23 6.11
CA HIS A 27 4.69 25.40 7.24
C HIS A 27 5.28 24.87 8.54
N LEU A 28 6.07 23.81 8.49
CA LEU A 28 6.64 23.17 9.67
C LEU A 28 8.14 23.47 9.78
N LYS A 29 8.55 23.99 10.96
CA LYS A 29 9.92 24.44 11.19
C LYS A 29 10.82 23.33 11.74
N THR A 30 10.28 22.49 12.64
CA THR A 30 11.07 21.44 13.29
C THR A 30 11.26 20.26 12.36
N ARG A 31 12.46 19.68 12.39
CA ARG A 31 12.81 18.50 11.60
C ARG A 31 11.87 17.34 11.88
N HIS A 32 11.63 17.03 13.15
CA HIS A 32 10.80 15.90 13.55
C HIS A 32 9.38 15.98 12.98
N MET A 33 8.75 17.17 13.01
CA MET A 33 7.44 17.37 12.40
C MET A 33 7.47 17.19 10.88
N ARG A 34 8.53 17.63 10.22
CA ARG A 34 8.69 17.38 8.77
C ARG A 34 8.78 15.90 8.47
N ASP A 35 9.59 15.17 9.23
CA ASP A 35 9.75 13.73 9.05
C ASP A 35 8.43 12.97 9.22
N ILE A 36 7.58 13.37 10.18
CA ILE A 36 6.24 12.82 10.39
C ILE A 36 5.36 13.06 9.15
N PHE A 37 5.28 14.28 8.64
CA PHE A 37 4.42 14.59 7.50
C PHE A 37 4.97 14.00 6.19
N ASP A 38 6.28 13.99 5.99
CA ASP A 38 6.92 13.34 4.84
C ASP A 38 6.68 11.83 4.82
N TYR A 39 6.43 11.21 5.98
CA TYR A 39 6.16 9.79 6.07
C TYR A 39 4.86 9.39 5.39
N PHE A 40 3.84 10.24 5.33
CA PHE A 40 2.55 9.92 4.71
C PHE A 40 2.66 9.48 3.25
N ILE A 41 3.70 9.90 2.52
CA ILE A 41 3.93 9.48 1.13
C ILE A 41 4.16 7.97 0.99
N LYS A 42 4.51 7.27 2.06
CA LYS A 42 4.71 5.82 2.05
C LYS A 42 3.43 5.04 1.75
N TYR A 43 2.26 5.61 1.99
CA TYR A 43 0.99 5.01 1.58
C TYR A 43 0.87 4.78 0.06
N VAL A 44 1.59 5.55 -0.74
CA VAL A 44 1.65 5.39 -2.21
C VAL A 44 3.00 4.84 -2.69
N GLY A 45 3.89 4.45 -1.77
CA GLY A 45 5.18 3.85 -2.13
C GLY A 45 6.12 4.80 -2.90
N SER A 46 6.14 6.09 -2.53
CA SER A 46 6.93 7.09 -3.22
C SER A 46 7.80 7.93 -2.26
N SER A 47 8.52 8.91 -2.79
CA SER A 47 9.42 9.79 -2.04
C SER A 47 8.84 11.19 -1.88
N ALA A 48 8.82 11.71 -0.65
CA ALA A 48 8.40 13.09 -0.37
C ALA A 48 9.26 14.15 -1.08
N LEU A 49 10.47 13.79 -1.51
CA LEU A 49 11.37 14.68 -2.25
C LEU A 49 10.98 14.86 -3.72
N HIS A 50 10.24 13.89 -4.30
CA HIS A 50 9.88 13.87 -5.71
C HIS A 50 8.37 13.95 -5.95
N SER A 51 7.56 13.49 -5.00
CA SER A 51 6.09 13.56 -5.10
C SER A 51 5.62 15.00 -4.98
N PRO A 52 4.57 15.39 -5.71
CA PRO A 52 4.04 16.75 -5.70
C PRO A 52 3.40 17.12 -4.35
N ALA A 53 3.43 18.39 -4.00
CA ALA A 53 2.99 18.89 -2.68
C ALA A 53 1.51 18.65 -2.39
N PHE A 54 0.65 18.49 -3.39
CA PHE A 54 -0.77 18.16 -3.17
C PHE A 54 -0.95 16.83 -2.43
N MET A 55 0.04 15.92 -2.47
CA MET A 55 0.02 14.66 -1.73
C MET A 55 -0.03 14.86 -0.20
N ASN A 56 0.24 16.08 0.29
CA ASN A 56 -0.01 16.44 1.70
C ASN A 56 -1.50 16.33 2.11
N CYS A 57 -2.42 16.22 1.13
CA CYS A 57 -3.83 15.92 1.41
C CYS A 57 -4.02 14.59 2.15
N MET A 58 -3.08 13.65 2.04
CA MET A 58 -3.15 12.36 2.75
C MET A 58 -3.17 12.56 4.26
N ALA A 59 -2.32 13.43 4.79
CA ALA A 59 -2.37 13.81 6.21
C ALA A 59 -3.73 14.44 6.57
N THR A 60 -4.24 15.35 5.72
CA THR A 60 -5.54 15.97 5.94
C THR A 60 -6.68 14.96 5.96
N ILE A 61 -6.65 13.97 5.07
CA ILE A 61 -7.65 12.89 5.03
C ILE A 61 -7.62 12.11 6.33
N GLN A 62 -6.43 11.68 6.77
CA GLN A 62 -6.29 10.92 8.00
C GLN A 62 -6.77 11.70 9.24
N PHE A 63 -6.40 12.99 9.38
CA PHE A 63 -6.81 13.81 10.53
C PHE A 63 -8.28 14.24 10.49
N ARG A 64 -8.93 14.21 9.33
CA ARG A 64 -10.33 14.61 9.18
C ARG A 64 -11.30 13.45 9.30
N TYR A 65 -10.91 12.26 8.84
CA TYR A 65 -11.78 11.07 8.75
C TYR A 65 -11.35 9.94 9.68
N ASP A 66 -10.31 10.16 10.48
CA ASP A 66 -9.71 9.22 11.42
C ASP A 66 -9.12 7.95 10.78
N LEU A 67 -8.55 7.11 11.61
CA LEU A 67 -8.15 5.74 11.29
C LEU A 67 -9.03 4.79 12.08
N TRP A 68 -9.64 3.87 11.38
CA TRP A 68 -10.52 2.88 11.97
C TRP A 68 -9.82 1.54 12.11
N TYR A 69 -10.02 0.89 13.23
CA TYR A 69 -9.52 -0.44 13.50
C TYR A 69 -10.71 -1.42 13.49
N VAL A 70 -10.49 -2.60 12.95
CA VAL A 70 -11.50 -3.68 12.93
C VAL A 70 -11.31 -4.53 14.18
N ASP A 71 -12.31 -4.60 15.03
CA ASP A 71 -12.30 -5.44 16.22
C ASP A 71 -11.99 -6.90 15.85
N GLY A 72 -11.02 -7.50 16.54
CA GLY A 72 -10.49 -8.82 16.20
C GLY A 72 -9.52 -8.86 15.04
N GLY A 73 -9.10 -7.69 14.50
CA GLY A 73 -8.10 -7.57 13.45
C GLY A 73 -8.66 -7.48 12.04
N LEU A 74 -7.79 -7.11 11.10
CA LEU A 74 -8.16 -6.85 9.71
C LEU A 74 -8.75 -8.06 8.96
N TYR A 75 -8.49 -9.28 9.45
CA TYR A 75 -9.09 -10.49 8.85
C TYR A 75 -10.63 -10.49 8.95
N GLY A 76 -11.20 -9.74 9.89
CA GLY A 76 -12.64 -9.49 9.99
C GLY A 76 -13.25 -8.93 8.70
N ILE A 77 -12.49 -8.16 7.91
CA ILE A 77 -12.94 -7.66 6.60
C ILE A 77 -13.10 -8.82 5.61
N ALA A 78 -12.14 -9.74 5.57
CA ALA A 78 -12.21 -10.92 4.70
C ALA A 78 -13.41 -11.80 5.05
N LEU A 79 -13.68 -12.01 6.34
CA LEU A 79 -14.84 -12.75 6.81
C LEU A 79 -16.16 -12.04 6.49
N GLY A 80 -16.19 -10.71 6.57
CA GLY A 80 -17.34 -9.91 6.17
C GLY A 80 -17.62 -10.02 4.67
N LEU A 81 -16.59 -9.94 3.83
CA LEU A 81 -16.72 -10.12 2.39
C LEU A 81 -17.14 -11.55 2.03
N GLN A 82 -16.63 -12.56 2.72
CA GLN A 82 -17.07 -13.95 2.51
C GLN A 82 -18.56 -14.13 2.81
N ARG A 83 -19.08 -13.54 3.91
CA ARG A 83 -20.52 -13.55 4.19
C ARG A 83 -21.31 -12.89 3.09
N LEU A 84 -20.89 -11.70 2.65
CA LEU A 84 -21.56 -10.99 1.55
C LEU A 84 -21.57 -11.80 0.25
N MET A 85 -20.44 -12.44 -0.10
CA MET A 85 -20.37 -13.34 -1.28
C MET A 85 -21.38 -14.48 -1.17
N ASN A 86 -21.49 -15.11 0.00
CA ASN A 86 -22.47 -16.18 0.23
C ASN A 86 -23.92 -15.68 0.09
N GLU A 87 -24.23 -14.49 0.64
CA GLU A 87 -25.56 -13.87 0.52
C GLU A 87 -25.92 -13.54 -0.93
N LEU A 88 -24.95 -13.16 -1.73
CA LEU A 88 -25.10 -12.86 -3.16
C LEU A 88 -25.08 -14.12 -4.06
N GLY A 89 -24.92 -15.32 -3.49
CA GLY A 89 -24.84 -16.57 -4.24
C GLY A 89 -23.57 -16.72 -5.08
N ILE A 90 -22.49 -16.03 -4.71
CA ILE A 90 -21.19 -16.12 -5.40
C ILE A 90 -20.51 -17.43 -4.99
N THR A 91 -20.11 -18.23 -5.98
CA THR A 91 -19.34 -19.45 -5.74
C THR A 91 -17.87 -19.09 -5.50
N VAL A 92 -17.34 -19.54 -4.38
CA VAL A 92 -15.92 -19.36 -4.00
C VAL A 92 -15.21 -20.71 -4.10
N HIS A 93 -14.18 -20.77 -4.93
CA HIS A 93 -13.31 -21.94 -5.06
C HIS A 93 -11.99 -21.67 -4.33
N LEU A 94 -11.77 -22.36 -3.23
CA LEU A 94 -10.48 -22.31 -2.50
C LEU A 94 -9.54 -23.38 -3.05
N ASN A 95 -8.23 -23.19 -2.85
CA ASN A 95 -7.18 -24.09 -3.35
C ASN A 95 -7.28 -24.36 -4.86
N SER A 96 -7.73 -23.36 -5.60
CA SER A 96 -7.96 -23.41 -7.05
C SER A 96 -7.03 -22.43 -7.74
N GLU A 97 -5.83 -22.90 -8.06
CA GLU A 97 -4.82 -22.09 -8.74
C GLU A 97 -5.24 -21.86 -10.20
N VAL A 98 -5.34 -20.59 -10.60
CA VAL A 98 -5.55 -20.20 -11.99
C VAL A 98 -4.21 -20.15 -12.68
N SER A 99 -4.01 -21.02 -13.67
CA SER A 99 -2.76 -21.13 -14.43
C SER A 99 -2.79 -20.38 -15.77
N GLU A 100 -3.97 -20.07 -16.31
CA GLU A 100 -4.10 -19.45 -17.62
C GLU A 100 -5.40 -18.65 -17.72
N VAL A 101 -5.37 -17.50 -18.40
CA VAL A 101 -6.55 -16.80 -18.91
C VAL A 101 -6.60 -16.99 -20.42
N ARG A 102 -7.57 -17.77 -20.89
CA ARG A 102 -7.70 -18.10 -22.31
C ARG A 102 -8.31 -16.99 -23.13
N LYS A 103 -7.70 -16.77 -24.30
CA LYS A 103 -8.17 -15.80 -25.30
C LYS A 103 -8.38 -16.49 -26.63
N GLN A 104 -9.39 -16.04 -27.37
CA GLN A 104 -9.60 -16.38 -28.79
C GLN A 104 -9.94 -15.10 -29.54
N ASN A 105 -9.20 -14.79 -30.60
CA ASN A 105 -9.37 -13.57 -31.39
C ASN A 105 -9.36 -12.31 -30.52
N SER A 106 -8.38 -12.19 -29.60
CA SER A 106 -8.21 -11.09 -28.62
C SER A 106 -9.39 -10.91 -27.63
N ARG A 107 -10.28 -11.89 -27.54
CA ARG A 107 -11.39 -11.89 -26.58
C ARG A 107 -11.15 -12.95 -25.52
N ILE A 108 -11.41 -12.64 -24.26
CA ILE A 108 -11.38 -13.61 -23.16
C ILE A 108 -12.50 -14.64 -23.38
N THR A 109 -12.19 -15.91 -23.18
CA THR A 109 -13.14 -17.03 -23.27
C THR A 109 -13.30 -17.76 -21.94
N GLY A 110 -12.36 -17.58 -21.01
CA GLY A 110 -12.41 -18.22 -19.70
C GLY A 110 -11.04 -18.31 -19.04
N ILE A 111 -10.96 -19.14 -18.02
CA ILE A 111 -9.75 -19.43 -17.26
C ILE A 111 -9.49 -20.94 -17.21
N VAL A 112 -8.24 -21.30 -16.95
CA VAL A 112 -7.87 -22.66 -16.55
C VAL A 112 -7.51 -22.65 -15.08
N ALA A 113 -8.24 -23.42 -14.27
CA ALA A 113 -7.97 -23.58 -12.84
C ALA A 113 -7.82 -25.06 -12.52
N ASN A 114 -6.76 -25.44 -11.81
CA ASN A 114 -6.43 -26.84 -11.50
C ASN A 114 -6.43 -27.78 -12.74
N GLY A 115 -6.09 -27.25 -13.91
CA GLY A 115 -6.08 -28.01 -15.17
C GLY A 115 -7.43 -28.09 -15.89
N GLU A 116 -8.51 -27.58 -15.30
CA GLU A 116 -9.85 -27.57 -15.91
C GLU A 116 -10.21 -26.21 -16.49
N PHE A 117 -10.87 -26.18 -17.63
CA PHE A 117 -11.32 -24.95 -18.27
C PHE A 117 -12.69 -24.52 -17.72
N HIS A 118 -12.76 -23.26 -17.28
CA HIS A 118 -13.97 -22.61 -16.83
C HIS A 118 -14.31 -21.44 -17.76
N PRO A 119 -15.45 -21.47 -18.47
CA PRO A 119 -15.84 -20.39 -19.37
C PRO A 119 -16.19 -19.11 -18.58
N ALA A 120 -15.76 -17.96 -19.10
CA ALA A 120 -16.09 -16.67 -18.55
C ALA A 120 -15.98 -15.58 -19.63
N ASP A 121 -16.93 -14.65 -19.64
CA ASP A 121 -16.94 -13.50 -20.54
C ASP A 121 -16.03 -12.37 -20.04
N ILE A 122 -15.85 -12.26 -18.72
CA ILE A 122 -15.04 -11.24 -18.04
C ILE A 122 -14.22 -11.92 -16.96
N VAL A 123 -12.94 -11.57 -16.91
CA VAL A 123 -12.01 -12.02 -15.86
C VAL A 123 -11.43 -10.79 -15.17
N VAL A 124 -11.52 -10.76 -13.84
CA VAL A 124 -10.90 -9.73 -13.00
C VAL A 124 -9.77 -10.38 -12.21
N SER A 125 -8.55 -9.93 -12.42
CA SER A 125 -7.37 -10.41 -11.69
C SER A 125 -6.97 -9.41 -10.60
N ASN A 126 -6.75 -9.91 -9.38
CA ASN A 126 -6.10 -9.18 -8.29
C ASN A 126 -4.60 -9.50 -8.18
N MET A 127 -4.04 -10.17 -9.17
CA MET A 127 -2.60 -10.40 -9.28
C MET A 127 -1.90 -9.11 -9.72
N GLU A 128 -0.64 -8.92 -9.35
CA GLU A 128 0.17 -7.83 -9.87
C GLU A 128 0.18 -7.84 -11.40
N VAL A 129 0.10 -6.65 -12.03
CA VAL A 129 -0.20 -6.51 -13.44
C VAL A 129 0.85 -7.18 -14.34
N ILE A 130 2.15 -6.99 -14.08
CA ILE A 130 3.23 -7.57 -14.91
C ILE A 130 3.20 -9.10 -14.84
N PRO A 131 3.24 -9.73 -13.66
CA PRO A 131 3.07 -11.19 -13.54
C PRO A 131 1.76 -11.71 -14.11
N ALA A 132 0.65 -10.95 -14.07
CA ALA A 132 -0.62 -11.38 -14.66
C ALA A 132 -0.53 -11.47 -16.18
N TYR A 133 0.10 -10.51 -16.84
CA TYR A 133 0.34 -10.57 -18.29
C TYR A 133 1.32 -11.68 -18.67
N GLU A 134 2.40 -11.85 -17.92
CA GLU A 134 3.42 -12.85 -18.17
C GLU A 134 2.92 -14.28 -17.95
N LYS A 135 2.26 -14.53 -16.79
CA LYS A 135 1.96 -15.88 -16.31
C LYS A 135 0.53 -16.36 -16.62
N LEU A 136 -0.45 -15.44 -16.65
CA LEU A 136 -1.85 -15.82 -16.87
C LEU A 136 -2.30 -15.56 -18.31
N LEU A 137 -1.94 -14.41 -18.87
CA LEU A 137 -2.32 -14.04 -20.24
C LEU A 137 -1.33 -14.52 -21.28
N LEU A 138 -0.11 -14.92 -20.85
CA LEU A 138 0.97 -15.46 -21.68
C LEU A 138 1.26 -14.54 -22.87
N GLU A 139 1.36 -13.23 -22.60
CA GLU A 139 1.67 -12.23 -23.62
C GLU A 139 3.11 -12.42 -24.14
N ASP A 140 3.31 -12.06 -25.40
CA ASP A 140 4.62 -12.19 -26.04
C ASP A 140 5.64 -11.16 -25.53
N GLU A 141 6.92 -11.42 -25.83
CA GLU A 141 8.02 -10.52 -25.45
C GLU A 141 7.84 -9.09 -25.96
N ALA A 142 7.23 -8.89 -27.13
CA ALA A 142 7.06 -7.57 -27.70
C ALA A 142 6.08 -6.75 -26.86
N PHE A 143 4.99 -7.37 -26.41
CA PHE A 143 4.06 -6.76 -25.48
C PHE A 143 4.72 -6.52 -24.12
N MET A 144 5.40 -7.52 -23.54
CA MET A 144 6.06 -7.40 -22.23
C MET A 144 7.07 -6.26 -22.20
N ARG A 145 7.85 -6.04 -23.26
CA ARG A 145 8.76 -4.87 -23.37
C ARG A 145 8.02 -3.53 -23.31
N THR A 146 6.76 -3.45 -23.67
CA THR A 146 5.99 -2.21 -23.51
C THR A 146 5.73 -1.85 -22.05
N LEU A 147 5.80 -2.84 -21.15
CA LEU A 147 5.61 -2.67 -19.71
C LEU A 147 6.89 -2.18 -18.98
N ASP A 148 8.06 -2.30 -19.60
CA ASP A 148 9.36 -1.84 -19.03
C ASP A 148 9.39 -0.32 -18.76
N ARG A 149 8.47 0.43 -19.38
CA ARG A 149 8.30 1.86 -19.12
C ARG A 149 7.73 2.18 -17.74
N TYR A 150 7.13 1.22 -17.07
CA TYR A 150 6.54 1.41 -15.75
C TYR A 150 7.57 1.12 -14.66
N GLU A 151 7.73 2.05 -13.76
CA GLU A 151 8.59 1.89 -12.59
C GLU A 151 7.79 1.28 -11.44
N PRO A 152 8.20 0.10 -10.91
CA PRO A 152 7.57 -0.48 -9.73
C PRO A 152 7.68 0.45 -8.52
N SER A 153 6.70 0.39 -7.62
CA SER A 153 6.79 1.04 -6.31
C SER A 153 7.87 0.37 -5.45
N CYS A 154 8.26 1.02 -4.35
CA CYS A 154 9.15 0.40 -3.37
C CYS A 154 8.51 -0.86 -2.77
N SER A 155 9.34 -1.81 -2.36
CA SER A 155 8.92 -3.01 -1.66
C SER A 155 8.70 -2.76 -0.17
N GLY A 156 8.03 -3.70 0.50
CA GLY A 156 7.86 -3.73 1.94
C GLY A 156 8.31 -5.08 2.50
N LEU A 157 9.24 -5.06 3.43
CA LEU A 157 9.52 -6.23 4.28
C LEU A 157 8.64 -6.10 5.53
N VAL A 158 7.92 -7.17 5.85
CA VAL A 158 7.09 -7.23 7.04
C VAL A 158 7.60 -8.36 7.93
N LEU A 159 7.94 -8.02 9.18
CA LEU A 159 8.23 -8.98 10.23
C LEU A 159 7.05 -8.97 11.19
N GLU A 160 6.44 -10.15 11.38
CA GLU A 160 5.37 -10.36 12.35
C GLU A 160 5.93 -11.18 13.51
N LEU A 161 5.88 -10.62 14.72
CA LEU A 161 6.50 -11.20 15.92
C LEU A 161 5.45 -11.38 17.02
N GLY A 162 5.33 -12.62 17.51
CA GLY A 162 4.71 -12.90 18.80
C GLY A 162 5.75 -12.75 19.92
N LEU A 163 5.41 -12.02 20.98
CA LEU A 163 6.29 -11.73 22.09
C LEU A 163 5.73 -12.34 23.37
N ASP A 164 6.60 -12.89 24.19
CA ASP A 164 6.28 -13.53 25.46
C ASP A 164 6.06 -12.55 26.64
N ARG A 165 6.06 -11.23 26.36
CA ARG A 165 5.87 -10.18 27.35
C ARG A 165 5.31 -8.91 26.71
N LYS A 166 4.77 -8.01 27.55
CA LYS A 166 4.27 -6.69 27.14
C LYS A 166 5.37 -5.64 27.11
N TYR A 167 5.22 -4.71 26.14
CA TYR A 167 6.09 -3.55 25.98
C TYR A 167 5.25 -2.26 26.18
N PRO A 168 4.97 -1.87 27.44
CA PRO A 168 4.03 -0.80 27.77
C PRO A 168 4.42 0.59 27.23
N GLN A 169 5.70 0.78 26.86
CA GLN A 169 6.20 2.01 26.27
C GLN A 169 5.78 2.21 24.79
N LEU A 170 5.27 1.16 24.14
CA LEU A 170 4.81 1.26 22.76
C LEU A 170 3.37 1.75 22.70
N ALA A 171 3.10 2.66 21.76
CA ALA A 171 1.76 2.98 21.31
C ALA A 171 1.30 1.97 20.24
N HIS A 172 0.06 2.06 19.76
CA HIS A 172 -0.40 1.23 18.63
C HIS A 172 0.50 1.44 17.40
N HIS A 173 0.78 2.70 17.05
CA HIS A 173 1.67 3.09 15.94
C HIS A 173 2.92 3.77 16.48
N ASN A 174 4.08 3.27 16.09
CA ASN A 174 5.37 3.80 16.49
C ASN A 174 6.26 4.01 15.26
N PHE A 175 6.99 5.11 15.23
CA PHE A 175 7.87 5.45 14.12
C PHE A 175 9.27 5.74 14.63
N PHE A 176 10.24 5.03 14.08
CA PHE A 176 11.66 5.23 14.34
C PHE A 176 12.27 5.82 13.07
N PHE A 177 12.43 7.12 13.05
CA PHE A 177 12.93 7.82 11.87
C PHE A 177 14.45 7.66 11.74
N SER A 178 14.91 7.44 10.50
CA SER A 178 16.33 7.56 10.13
C SER A 178 16.92 8.88 10.64
N ALA A 179 18.18 8.84 11.08
CA ALA A 179 18.91 10.05 11.46
C ALA A 179 18.99 11.07 10.32
N ASN A 180 18.86 10.65 9.06
CA ASN A 180 18.80 11.53 7.89
C ASN A 180 17.78 11.05 6.86
N GLN A 181 16.53 11.51 6.98
CA GLN A 181 15.44 11.16 6.07
C GLN A 181 15.73 11.46 4.60
N LYS A 182 16.41 12.56 4.31
CA LYS A 182 16.77 12.90 2.93
C LYS A 182 17.72 11.87 2.31
N THR A 183 18.71 11.42 3.07
CA THR A 183 19.63 10.35 2.65
C THR A 183 18.88 9.03 2.53
N HIS A 184 18.00 8.72 3.48
CA HIS A 184 17.15 7.54 3.47
C HIS A 184 16.30 7.48 2.18
N PHE A 185 15.51 8.51 1.86
CA PHE A 185 14.71 8.57 0.65
C PHE A 185 15.58 8.43 -0.63
N LYS A 186 16.73 9.08 -0.69
CA LYS A 186 17.65 8.93 -1.84
C LYS A 186 18.18 7.51 -1.98
N THR A 187 18.50 6.85 -0.86
CA THR A 187 19.04 5.49 -0.88
C THR A 187 17.98 4.50 -1.34
N VAL A 188 16.76 4.58 -0.80
CA VAL A 188 15.66 3.68 -1.19
C VAL A 188 15.22 3.93 -2.64
N PHE A 189 14.83 5.15 -2.99
CA PHE A 189 14.13 5.41 -4.26
C PHE A 189 15.07 5.69 -5.44
N ARG A 190 16.25 6.26 -5.21
CA ARG A 190 17.16 6.62 -6.31
C ARG A 190 18.27 5.60 -6.50
N LYS A 191 18.88 5.14 -5.38
CA LYS A 191 19.97 4.16 -5.45
C LYS A 191 19.44 2.73 -5.50
N ARG A 192 18.19 2.50 -5.10
CA ARG A 192 17.58 1.16 -4.97
C ARG A 192 18.44 0.23 -4.11
N GLN A 193 18.86 0.74 -2.95
CA GLN A 193 19.72 0.04 -2.01
C GLN A 193 19.10 0.06 -0.62
N LEU A 194 19.41 -0.96 0.18
CA LEU A 194 19.03 -0.99 1.59
C LEU A 194 19.71 0.17 2.31
N PRO A 195 18.97 1.05 2.99
CA PRO A 195 19.58 2.11 3.77
C PRO A 195 20.25 1.52 5.03
N PRO A 196 21.45 1.97 5.42
CA PRO A 196 22.12 1.50 6.62
C PRO A 196 21.39 1.90 7.90
N ASP A 197 20.57 2.95 7.83
CA ASP A 197 19.74 3.46 8.90
C ASP A 197 18.32 3.63 8.36
N PRO A 198 17.49 2.56 8.32
CA PRO A 198 16.15 2.61 7.77
C PRO A 198 15.18 3.32 8.71
N THR A 199 14.22 4.05 8.16
CA THR A 199 13.03 4.39 8.92
C THR A 199 12.20 3.13 9.12
N ILE A 200 11.83 2.86 10.37
CA ILE A 200 11.04 1.68 10.76
C ILE A 200 9.67 2.15 11.25
N TYR A 201 8.63 1.54 10.72
CA TYR A 201 7.28 1.62 11.25
C TYR A 201 6.99 0.35 12.04
N LEU A 202 6.55 0.51 13.29
CA LEU A 202 6.22 -0.59 14.19
C LEU A 202 4.77 -0.44 14.64
N VAL A 203 4.01 -1.51 14.54
CA VAL A 203 2.62 -1.60 15.01
C VAL A 203 2.57 -2.58 16.17
N ALA A 204 1.95 -2.14 17.28
CA ALA A 204 1.63 -2.98 18.42
C ALA A 204 0.10 -3.04 18.57
N ALA A 205 -0.55 -3.89 17.78
CA ALA A 205 -2.02 -3.96 17.69
C ALA A 205 -2.67 -4.31 19.03
N SER A 206 -2.00 -5.10 19.85
CA SER A 206 -2.41 -5.47 21.21
C SER A 206 -2.61 -4.26 22.15
N ARG A 207 -2.13 -3.05 21.79
CA ARG A 207 -2.42 -1.81 22.53
C ARG A 207 -3.86 -1.34 22.36
N THR A 208 -4.48 -1.66 21.24
CA THR A 208 -5.89 -1.30 20.93
C THR A 208 -6.80 -2.49 21.11
N ASP A 209 -6.36 -3.67 20.69
CA ASP A 209 -7.13 -4.89 20.73
C ASP A 209 -6.35 -5.98 21.51
N PRO A 210 -6.70 -6.21 22.79
CA PRO A 210 -6.01 -7.24 23.59
C PRO A 210 -6.23 -8.67 23.07
N THR A 211 -7.23 -8.89 22.20
CA THR A 211 -7.58 -10.26 21.73
C THR A 211 -6.61 -10.79 20.68
N VAL A 212 -5.77 -9.94 20.10
CA VAL A 212 -4.81 -10.33 19.04
C VAL A 212 -3.51 -10.93 19.59
N ALA A 213 -3.36 -11.01 20.92
CA ALA A 213 -2.23 -11.68 21.57
C ALA A 213 -2.70 -12.39 22.84
N PRO A 214 -2.04 -13.47 23.29
CA PRO A 214 -2.32 -14.11 24.57
C PRO A 214 -2.16 -13.14 25.74
N GLU A 215 -2.81 -13.44 26.86
CA GLU A 215 -2.70 -12.62 28.07
C GLU A 215 -1.23 -12.49 28.51
N GLY A 216 -0.79 -11.29 28.85
CA GLY A 216 0.59 -11.00 29.23
C GLY A 216 1.56 -10.84 28.07
N CYS A 217 1.15 -11.13 26.84
CA CYS A 217 1.95 -11.08 25.62
C CYS A 217 1.64 -9.85 24.75
N ASP A 218 2.50 -9.59 23.77
CA ASP A 218 2.29 -8.60 22.71
C ASP A 218 2.48 -9.25 21.33
N CYS A 219 1.91 -8.64 20.31
CA CYS A 219 2.24 -8.90 18.92
C CYS A 219 2.78 -7.61 18.29
N LEU A 220 3.85 -7.73 17.51
CA LEU A 220 4.45 -6.61 16.81
C LEU A 220 4.54 -6.90 15.32
N LYS A 221 4.19 -5.89 14.54
CA LYS A 221 4.43 -5.85 13.11
C LYS A 221 5.49 -4.78 12.83
N ILE A 222 6.59 -5.16 12.22
CA ILE A 222 7.73 -4.28 11.96
C ILE A 222 7.89 -4.13 10.44
N LEU A 223 7.89 -2.89 9.97
CA LEU A 223 8.02 -2.56 8.55
C LEU A 223 9.20 -1.59 8.36
N PRO A 224 10.41 -2.10 8.09
CA PRO A 224 11.47 -1.26 7.58
C PRO A 224 11.14 -0.78 6.16
N HIS A 225 11.52 0.45 5.84
CA HIS A 225 11.35 0.99 4.50
C HIS A 225 12.54 0.56 3.63
N ILE A 226 12.25 -0.26 2.64
CA ILE A 226 13.23 -0.85 1.72
C ILE A 226 12.92 -0.49 0.26
N PRO A 227 13.88 -0.62 -0.67
CA PRO A 227 13.66 -0.37 -2.10
C PRO A 227 12.74 -1.40 -2.76
#